data_20fbaeaea8a32649700e03a525941ccb
#
_entry.id   20fbaeaea8a32649700e03a525941ccb
#
_cell.length_a   1.000
_cell.length_b   1.000
_cell.length_c   1.000
_cell.angle_alpha   90.00
_cell.angle_beta   90.00
_cell.angle_gamma   90.00
#
_symmetry.space_group_name_H-M   'P 1'
#
loop_
_entity.id
_entity.type
_entity.pdbx_description
1 polymer ?
#
loop_
_entity_poly.entity_id
_entity_poly.type
_entity_poly.pdbx_seq_one_letter_code
_entity_poly.pdbx_strand_id
1 'polypeptide(L)'
;MLQDKALPWNQKHRRLIILSLITLATTIPFIYGCFHSTPEEFTTSFAFPASYTLAALIPGYFVVETVGKGLLKLKGRVDYGLKNKTILLIGEKEECYNVEEQLYYSQLLNKDNITNQSTDITSDKQEYNYNYKQFTNYNLVILCFSNKFLEKIESDDRTKRILNEKQTELLRHTLESIGNSDTTKEALKSQQDITGLITLCPPGSLDTIEQRDPFKRPFTVVVNQIGRMMTDIFSLLITLPPRNDE
;
A
#
# COMPACT_ATOMS: atom_id res chain seq x y z
N MET A 1 -16.06 16.41 9.60
CA MET A 1 -15.85 17.13 10.87
C MET A 1 -14.58 16.58 11.51
N LEU A 2 -13.43 17.20 11.24
CA LEU A 2 -12.13 16.80 11.82
C LEU A 2 -12.12 17.29 13.25
N GLN A 3 -12.31 16.37 14.20
CA GLN A 3 -12.03 16.65 15.61
C GLN A 3 -10.55 16.94 15.75
N ASP A 4 -10.22 18.20 16.06
CA ASP A 4 -8.91 18.61 16.59
C ASP A 4 -8.68 17.87 17.92
N LYS A 5 -8.15 16.64 17.85
CA LYS A 5 -7.64 15.95 19.03
C LYS A 5 -6.45 16.76 19.52
N ALA A 6 -6.66 17.50 20.60
CA ALA A 6 -5.60 18.22 21.31
C ALA A 6 -4.38 17.31 21.46
N LEU A 7 -3.24 17.76 20.97
CA LEU A 7 -1.97 17.05 21.12
C LEU A 7 -1.77 16.61 22.58
N PRO A 8 -1.40 15.36 22.85
CA PRO A 8 -1.21 14.88 24.21
C PRO A 8 -0.19 15.76 24.94
N TRP A 9 -0.49 16.09 26.19
CA TRP A 9 0.24 17.03 27.07
C TRP A 9 1.77 16.85 27.00
N ASN A 10 2.23 15.62 26.82
CA ASN A 10 3.65 15.23 26.69
C ASN A 10 4.35 15.83 25.45
N GLN A 11 3.66 16.06 24.34
CA GLN A 11 4.26 16.66 23.13
C GLN A 11 4.38 18.19 23.22
N LYS A 12 3.46 18.84 23.93
CA LYS A 12 3.49 20.28 24.15
C LYS A 12 4.65 20.67 25.06
N HIS A 13 4.90 19.87 26.08
CA HIS A 13 6.04 20.08 26.99
C HIS A 13 7.40 19.78 26.35
N ARG A 14 7.52 18.76 25.51
CA ARG A 14 8.75 18.50 24.75
C ARG A 14 9.16 19.68 23.87
N ARG A 15 8.21 20.34 23.23
CA ARG A 15 8.49 21.53 22.41
C ARG A 15 8.99 22.70 23.26
N LEU A 16 8.35 22.96 24.38
CA LEU A 16 8.77 24.01 25.31
C LEU A 16 10.16 23.75 25.87
N ILE A 17 10.47 22.48 26.20
CA ILE A 17 11.79 22.09 26.71
C ILE A 17 12.88 22.28 25.63
N ILE A 18 12.60 21.86 24.38
CA ILE A 18 13.58 22.04 23.28
C ILE A 18 13.80 23.52 22.97
N LEU A 19 12.74 24.32 22.91
CA LEU A 19 12.83 25.76 22.69
C LEU A 19 13.58 26.45 23.84
N SER A 20 13.34 26.06 25.09
CA SER A 20 14.05 26.63 26.25
C SER A 20 15.53 26.24 26.27
N LEU A 21 15.87 25.01 25.86
CA LEU A 21 17.26 24.56 25.73
C LEU A 21 18.01 25.30 24.61
N ILE A 22 17.35 25.53 23.46
CA ILE A 22 17.95 26.32 22.37
C ILE A 22 18.16 27.78 22.81
N THR A 23 17.17 28.39 23.45
CA THR A 23 17.30 29.74 23.98
C THR A 23 18.40 29.83 25.03
N LEU A 24 18.51 28.88 25.93
CA LEU A 24 19.56 28.85 26.95
C LEU A 24 20.98 28.70 26.33
N ALA A 25 21.11 27.79 25.36
CA ALA A 25 22.35 27.53 24.64
C ALA A 25 22.87 28.73 23.84
N THR A 26 21.97 29.62 23.42
CA THR A 26 22.32 30.84 22.67
C THR A 26 22.50 32.06 23.58
N THR A 27 21.70 32.16 24.63
CA THR A 27 21.78 33.34 25.55
C THR A 27 22.97 33.30 26.49
N ILE A 28 23.40 32.14 26.98
CA ILE A 28 24.55 32.04 27.89
C ILE A 28 25.86 32.52 27.24
N PRO A 29 26.29 32.04 26.07
CA PRO A 29 27.48 32.56 25.40
C PRO A 29 27.37 34.04 25.04
N PHE A 30 26.17 34.49 24.67
CA PHE A 30 25.94 35.91 24.35
C PHE A 30 26.15 36.82 25.58
N ILE A 31 25.59 36.45 26.74
CA ILE A 31 25.76 37.17 27.99
C ILE A 31 27.23 37.15 28.40
N TYR A 32 27.90 35.98 28.32
CA TYR A 32 29.31 35.87 28.64
C TYR A 32 30.18 36.77 27.77
N GLY A 33 29.91 36.82 26.47
CA GLY A 33 30.60 37.69 25.52
C GLY A 33 30.42 39.19 25.83
N CYS A 34 29.22 39.62 26.25
CA CYS A 34 28.94 41.00 26.63
C CYS A 34 29.77 41.50 27.81
N PHE A 35 30.14 40.60 28.73
CA PHE A 35 30.88 40.98 29.95
C PHE A 35 32.40 40.85 29.83
N HIS A 36 32.91 40.08 28.85
CA HIS A 36 34.31 39.69 28.80
C HIS A 36 35.02 40.07 27.50
N SER A 37 34.35 40.65 26.53
CA SER A 37 34.92 41.00 25.21
C SER A 37 34.87 42.50 24.93
N THR A 38 35.84 43.02 24.18
CA THR A 38 35.71 44.36 23.61
C THR A 38 34.60 44.42 22.59
N PRO A 39 33.99 45.60 22.29
CA PRO A 39 32.87 45.67 21.32
C PRO A 39 33.20 45.11 19.93
N GLU A 40 34.43 45.20 19.47
CA GLU A 40 34.84 44.65 18.18
C GLU A 40 35.05 43.15 18.24
N GLU A 41 35.65 42.61 19.29
CA GLU A 41 35.82 41.18 19.49
C GLU A 41 34.47 40.50 19.75
N PHE A 42 33.55 41.16 20.43
CA PHE A 42 32.20 40.65 20.65
C PHE A 42 31.44 40.50 19.35
N THR A 43 31.47 41.49 18.47
CA THR A 43 30.75 41.43 17.18
C THR A 43 31.29 40.34 16.28
N THR A 44 32.60 40.18 16.19
CA THR A 44 33.24 39.22 15.29
C THR A 44 33.23 37.78 15.83
N SER A 45 33.50 37.61 17.15
CA SER A 45 33.68 36.28 17.74
C SER A 45 32.40 35.65 18.29
N PHE A 46 31.40 36.45 18.65
CA PHE A 46 30.16 35.95 19.26
C PHE A 46 28.89 36.36 18.53
N ALA A 47 28.70 37.62 18.17
CA ALA A 47 27.43 38.08 17.60
C ALA A 47 27.18 37.53 16.20
N PHE A 48 28.19 37.52 15.33
CA PHE A 48 28.07 36.95 13.97
C PHE A 48 27.85 35.43 13.99
N PRO A 49 28.69 34.61 14.65
CA PRO A 49 28.47 33.17 14.72
C PRO A 49 27.12 32.78 15.35
N ALA A 50 26.70 33.49 16.43
CA ALA A 50 25.44 33.24 17.10
C ALA A 50 24.23 33.55 16.21
N SER A 51 24.28 34.64 15.42
CA SER A 51 23.22 34.99 14.47
C SER A 51 23.11 34.03 13.33
N TYR A 52 24.22 33.52 12.76
CA TYR A 52 24.23 32.47 11.73
C TYR A 52 23.69 31.14 12.25
N THR A 53 24.07 30.75 13.48
CA THR A 53 23.56 29.50 14.09
C THR A 53 22.06 29.58 14.34
N LEU A 54 21.56 30.69 14.86
CA LEU A 54 20.12 30.91 15.01
C LEU A 54 19.38 30.93 13.68
N ALA A 55 19.94 31.62 12.68
CA ALA A 55 19.35 31.69 11.35
C ALA A 55 19.30 30.31 10.65
N ALA A 56 20.20 29.40 10.98
CA ALA A 56 20.19 28.02 10.46
C ALA A 56 19.33 27.05 11.30
N LEU A 57 19.37 27.18 12.63
CA LEU A 57 18.64 26.28 13.53
C LEU A 57 17.12 26.46 13.46
N ILE A 58 16.63 27.69 13.32
CA ILE A 58 15.19 27.95 13.27
C ILE A 58 14.53 27.32 12.02
N PRO A 59 15.01 27.63 10.79
CA PRO A 59 14.47 26.95 9.59
C PRO A 59 14.68 25.45 9.62
N GLY A 60 15.85 24.97 10.08
CA GLY A 60 16.17 23.54 10.20
C GLY A 60 15.17 22.82 11.11
N TYR A 61 14.83 23.39 12.26
CA TYR A 61 13.81 22.84 13.16
C TYR A 61 12.43 22.74 12.49
N PHE A 62 11.99 23.81 11.79
CA PHE A 62 10.71 23.78 11.06
C PHE A 62 10.68 22.74 9.94
N VAL A 63 11.77 22.58 9.21
CA VAL A 63 11.89 21.54 8.17
C VAL A 63 11.79 20.15 8.80
N VAL A 64 12.57 19.86 9.84
CA VAL A 64 12.55 18.55 10.53
C VAL A 64 11.17 18.28 11.13
N GLU A 65 10.53 19.26 11.74
CA GLU A 65 9.18 19.10 12.31
C GLU A 65 8.13 18.84 11.23
N THR A 66 8.20 19.57 10.11
CA THR A 66 7.23 19.43 9.00
C THR A 66 7.40 18.08 8.30
N VAL A 67 8.65 17.72 7.98
CA VAL A 67 8.97 16.42 7.36
C VAL A 67 8.63 15.29 8.32
N GLY A 68 9.00 15.40 9.61
CA GLY A 68 8.69 14.39 10.62
C GLY A 68 7.18 14.19 10.79
N LYS A 69 6.39 15.26 10.83
CA LYS A 69 4.92 15.16 10.88
C LYS A 69 4.34 14.56 9.60
N GLY A 70 4.92 14.92 8.45
CA GLY A 70 4.54 14.33 7.15
C GLY A 70 4.77 12.83 7.13
N LEU A 71 5.96 12.38 7.56
CA LEU A 71 6.32 10.97 7.64
C LEU A 71 5.47 10.20 8.66
N LEU A 72 5.19 10.78 9.83
CA LEU A 72 4.32 10.15 10.84
C LEU A 72 2.88 10.02 10.34
N LYS A 73 2.36 11.03 9.63
CA LYS A 73 1.04 10.95 8.99
C LYS A 73 1.01 9.90 7.88
N LEU A 74 2.08 9.82 7.07
CA LEU A 74 2.20 8.81 6.03
C LEU A 74 2.25 7.41 6.66
N LYS A 75 3.08 7.21 7.68
CA LYS A 75 3.16 5.94 8.42
C LYS A 75 1.80 5.58 9.02
N GLY A 76 1.11 6.50 9.67
CA GLY A 76 -0.21 6.24 10.24
C GLY A 76 -1.26 5.87 9.18
N ARG A 77 -1.24 6.51 8.00
CA ARG A 77 -2.11 6.14 6.88
C ARG A 77 -1.79 4.77 6.31
N VAL A 78 -0.49 4.46 6.17
CA VAL A 78 -0.05 3.16 5.66
C VAL A 78 -0.39 2.06 6.67
N ASP A 79 -0.04 2.23 7.94
CA ASP A 79 -0.29 1.22 8.97
C ASP A 79 -1.81 0.98 9.18
N TYR A 80 -2.60 2.05 9.25
CA TYR A 80 -4.06 1.93 9.41
C TYR A 80 -4.71 1.41 8.13
N GLY A 81 -4.32 1.97 6.98
CA GLY A 81 -4.90 1.60 5.69
C GLY A 81 -4.60 0.15 5.27
N LEU A 82 -3.46 -0.41 5.70
CA LEU A 82 -3.12 -1.80 5.37
C LEU A 82 -3.70 -2.80 6.37
N LYS A 83 -3.64 -2.49 7.67
CA LYS A 83 -4.08 -3.43 8.72
C LYS A 83 -5.57 -3.75 8.67
N ASN A 84 -6.38 -2.84 8.14
CA ASN A 84 -7.83 -3.01 8.04
C ASN A 84 -8.29 -3.54 6.68
N LYS A 85 -7.38 -3.65 5.70
CA LYS A 85 -7.72 -4.17 4.37
C LYS A 85 -7.90 -5.67 4.39
N THR A 86 -9.00 -6.13 3.79
CA THR A 86 -9.35 -7.54 3.65
C THR A 86 -8.98 -8.06 2.28
N ILE A 87 -8.39 -9.26 2.24
CA ILE A 87 -7.98 -9.94 1.01
C ILE A 87 -8.68 -11.28 0.90
N LEU A 88 -9.19 -11.57 -0.29
CA LEU A 88 -9.72 -12.87 -0.66
C LEU A 88 -8.77 -13.55 -1.65
N LEU A 89 -8.32 -14.75 -1.31
CA LEU A 89 -7.55 -15.64 -2.20
C LEU A 89 -8.48 -16.69 -2.77
N ILE A 90 -8.49 -16.85 -4.09
CA ILE A 90 -9.29 -17.85 -4.81
C ILE A 90 -8.47 -18.45 -5.96
N GLY A 91 -8.77 -19.67 -6.31
CA GLY A 91 -8.07 -20.41 -7.37
C GLY A 91 -7.47 -21.72 -6.89
N GLU A 92 -6.34 -22.11 -7.45
CA GLU A 92 -5.66 -23.36 -7.12
C GLU A 92 -5.01 -23.29 -5.73
N LYS A 93 -5.24 -24.36 -4.95
CA LYS A 93 -4.86 -24.43 -3.54
C LYS A 93 -3.37 -24.23 -3.29
N GLU A 94 -2.52 -24.85 -4.09
CA GLU A 94 -1.07 -24.76 -3.95
C GLU A 94 -0.57 -23.31 -4.13
N GLU A 95 -1.07 -22.62 -5.16
CA GLU A 95 -0.68 -21.24 -5.44
C GLU A 95 -1.26 -20.26 -4.41
N CYS A 96 -2.53 -20.47 -4.01
CA CYS A 96 -3.13 -19.67 -2.95
C CYS A 96 -2.37 -19.82 -1.62
N TYR A 97 -1.93 -21.02 -1.28
CA TYR A 97 -1.13 -21.26 -0.08
C TYR A 97 0.22 -20.53 -0.13
N ASN A 98 0.92 -20.60 -1.27
CA ASN A 98 2.19 -19.88 -1.46
C ASN A 98 2.02 -18.36 -1.30
N VAL A 99 0.93 -17.81 -1.82
CA VAL A 99 0.58 -16.39 -1.69
C VAL A 99 0.27 -16.02 -0.23
N GLU A 100 -0.55 -16.84 0.43
CA GLU A 100 -0.94 -16.66 1.82
C GLU A 100 0.28 -16.68 2.75
N GLU A 101 1.19 -17.62 2.55
CA GLU A 101 2.42 -17.73 3.33
C GLU A 101 3.30 -16.48 3.18
N GLN A 102 3.46 -15.95 1.95
CA GLN A 102 4.21 -14.72 1.72
C GLN A 102 3.53 -13.49 2.37
N LEU A 103 2.20 -13.41 2.32
CA LEU A 103 1.45 -12.36 3.01
C LEU A 103 1.69 -12.41 4.53
N TYR A 104 1.74 -13.60 5.12
CA TYR A 104 2.05 -13.75 6.55
C TYR A 104 3.48 -13.34 6.89
N TYR A 105 4.45 -13.78 6.11
CA TYR A 105 5.85 -13.40 6.34
C TYR A 105 6.11 -11.92 6.18
N SER A 106 5.34 -11.23 5.36
CA SER A 106 5.47 -9.78 5.17
C SER A 106 5.07 -8.96 6.39
N GLN A 107 4.24 -9.51 7.28
CA GLN A 107 3.65 -8.83 8.45
C GLN A 107 2.90 -7.53 8.11
N LEU A 108 2.54 -7.32 6.84
CA LEU A 108 1.86 -6.12 6.36
C LEU A 108 0.37 -6.13 6.72
N LEU A 109 -0.20 -7.31 6.86
CA LEU A 109 -1.62 -7.54 7.09
C LEU A 109 -1.83 -8.36 8.35
N ASN A 110 -2.97 -8.17 8.99
CA ASN A 110 -3.42 -9.08 10.03
C ASN A 110 -3.86 -10.41 9.41
N LYS A 111 -3.54 -11.51 10.07
CA LYS A 111 -3.93 -12.85 9.62
C LYS A 111 -5.42 -12.99 9.40
N ASP A 112 -6.21 -12.40 10.28
CA ASP A 112 -7.67 -12.45 10.24
C ASP A 112 -8.29 -11.72 9.03
N ASN A 113 -7.51 -10.91 8.35
CA ASN A 113 -7.94 -10.15 7.18
C ASN A 113 -7.69 -10.89 5.85
N ILE A 114 -7.09 -12.08 5.91
CA ILE A 114 -6.82 -12.91 4.75
C ILE A 114 -7.79 -14.10 4.78
N THR A 115 -8.66 -14.17 3.78
CA THR A 115 -9.59 -15.27 3.58
C THR A 115 -9.11 -16.12 2.42
N ASN A 116 -8.82 -17.38 2.66
CA ASN A 116 -8.42 -18.32 1.63
C ASN A 116 -9.59 -19.27 1.32
N GLN A 117 -10.13 -19.16 0.10
CA GLN A 117 -11.20 -20.01 -0.46
C GLN A 117 -10.66 -20.80 -1.65
N SER A 118 -9.42 -21.26 -1.58
CA SER A 118 -8.81 -22.07 -2.63
C SER A 118 -9.52 -23.40 -2.83
N THR A 119 -9.53 -23.90 -4.07
CA THR A 119 -10.09 -25.19 -4.45
C THR A 119 -8.94 -26.16 -4.77
N ASP A 120 -9.03 -27.37 -4.24
CA ASP A 120 -8.08 -28.44 -4.59
C ASP A 120 -8.53 -29.08 -5.91
N ILE A 121 -8.05 -28.54 -7.02
CA ILE A 121 -8.39 -29.06 -8.33
C ILE A 121 -7.47 -30.25 -8.62
N THR A 122 -7.97 -31.44 -8.34
CA THR A 122 -7.26 -32.71 -8.61
C THR A 122 -7.60 -33.29 -9.99
N SER A 123 -8.65 -32.82 -10.64
CA SER A 123 -9.09 -33.30 -11.94
C SER A 123 -9.77 -32.21 -12.76
N ASP A 124 -9.77 -32.36 -14.11
CA ASP A 124 -10.46 -31.48 -15.05
C ASP A 124 -11.99 -31.41 -14.86
N LYS A 125 -12.54 -32.29 -14.03
CA LYS A 125 -13.99 -32.36 -13.76
C LYS A 125 -14.44 -31.51 -12.57
N GLN A 126 -13.52 -31.00 -11.74
CA GLN A 126 -13.88 -30.14 -10.62
C GLN A 126 -14.15 -28.71 -11.11
N GLU A 127 -15.24 -28.14 -10.64
CA GLU A 127 -15.64 -26.76 -10.96
C GLU A 127 -15.31 -25.83 -9.80
N TYR A 128 -15.02 -24.57 -10.14
CA TYR A 128 -14.91 -23.52 -9.14
C TYR A 128 -16.30 -23.13 -8.65
N ASN A 129 -16.63 -23.52 -7.42
CA ASN A 129 -17.93 -23.20 -6.82
C ASN A 129 -17.75 -22.14 -5.73
N TYR A 130 -17.79 -20.88 -6.12
CA TYR A 130 -17.62 -19.74 -5.23
C TYR A 130 -18.92 -18.94 -5.09
N ASN A 131 -19.09 -18.34 -3.91
CA ASN A 131 -20.13 -17.33 -3.72
C ASN A 131 -19.66 -15.97 -4.19
N TYR A 132 -19.72 -15.72 -5.49
CA TYR A 132 -19.24 -14.50 -6.12
C TYR A 132 -19.83 -13.21 -5.55
N LYS A 133 -21.04 -13.23 -4.98
CA LYS A 133 -21.68 -12.07 -4.37
C LYS A 133 -20.91 -11.51 -3.17
N GLN A 134 -20.08 -12.33 -2.54
CA GLN A 134 -19.26 -11.91 -1.40
C GLN A 134 -17.95 -11.24 -1.79
N PHE A 135 -17.56 -11.27 -3.07
CA PHE A 135 -16.27 -10.72 -3.52
C PHE A 135 -16.17 -9.21 -3.31
N THR A 136 -17.28 -8.51 -3.42
CA THR A 136 -17.37 -7.08 -3.15
C THR A 136 -17.15 -6.71 -1.68
N ASN A 137 -17.21 -7.70 -0.76
CA ASN A 137 -16.94 -7.46 0.67
C ASN A 137 -15.44 -7.35 0.98
N TYR A 138 -14.57 -7.64 0.01
CA TYR A 138 -13.12 -7.59 0.18
C TYR A 138 -12.52 -6.38 -0.53
N ASN A 139 -11.46 -5.80 0.05
CA ASN A 139 -10.74 -4.72 -0.59
C ASN A 139 -9.96 -5.21 -1.82
N LEU A 140 -9.47 -6.44 -1.77
CA LEU A 140 -8.68 -7.04 -2.84
C LEU A 140 -9.05 -8.52 -3.03
N VAL A 141 -9.27 -8.90 -4.27
CA VAL A 141 -9.40 -10.30 -4.68
C VAL A 141 -8.12 -10.70 -5.43
N ILE A 142 -7.56 -11.84 -5.08
CA ILE A 142 -6.38 -12.41 -5.74
C ILE A 142 -6.76 -13.74 -6.36
N LEU A 143 -6.71 -13.82 -7.69
CA LEU A 143 -6.87 -15.04 -8.46
C LEU A 143 -5.52 -15.73 -8.61
N CYS A 144 -5.44 -16.99 -8.21
CA CYS A 144 -4.21 -17.78 -8.27
C CYS A 144 -4.37 -18.93 -9.26
N PHE A 145 -3.70 -18.84 -10.40
CA PHE A 145 -3.69 -19.87 -11.44
C PHE A 145 -2.34 -20.58 -11.54
N SER A 146 -2.37 -21.91 -11.56
CA SER A 146 -1.19 -22.75 -11.67
C SER A 146 -0.87 -23.14 -13.11
N ASN A 147 0.40 -23.32 -13.38
CA ASN A 147 0.89 -23.89 -14.65
C ASN A 147 0.33 -25.29 -14.97
N LYS A 148 -0.12 -26.03 -13.96
CA LYS A 148 -0.52 -27.43 -14.09
C LYS A 148 -1.81 -27.60 -14.92
N PHE A 149 -2.67 -26.59 -14.86
CA PHE A 149 -4.01 -26.65 -15.44
C PHE A 149 -4.18 -25.77 -16.69
N LEU A 150 -3.10 -25.16 -17.18
CA LEU A 150 -3.14 -24.41 -18.41
C LEU A 150 -3.32 -25.32 -19.62
N GLU A 151 -4.17 -24.91 -20.53
CA GLU A 151 -4.33 -25.56 -21.81
C GLU A 151 -3.10 -25.36 -22.70
N LYS A 152 -2.67 -26.43 -23.38
CA LYS A 152 -1.55 -26.37 -24.31
C LYS A 152 -2.11 -26.22 -25.72
N ILE A 153 -1.73 -25.14 -26.37
CA ILE A 153 -2.05 -24.90 -27.77
C ILE A 153 -0.76 -24.97 -28.58
N GLU A 154 -0.75 -25.86 -29.58
CA GLU A 154 0.32 -25.91 -30.57
C GLU A 154 0.08 -24.83 -31.63
N SER A 155 0.97 -23.85 -31.74
CA SER A 155 0.94 -22.82 -32.75
C SER A 155 2.36 -22.52 -33.22
N ASP A 156 2.56 -22.58 -34.57
CA ASP A 156 3.80 -22.19 -35.26
C ASP A 156 5.10 -22.38 -34.45
N ASP A 157 5.55 -23.63 -34.35
CA ASP A 157 6.80 -24.07 -33.66
C ASP A 157 6.88 -23.85 -32.14
N ARG A 158 5.83 -23.34 -31.48
CA ARG A 158 5.84 -23.15 -30.02
C ARG A 158 4.56 -23.66 -29.37
N THR A 159 4.72 -24.42 -28.30
CA THR A 159 3.62 -24.78 -27.41
C THR A 159 3.30 -23.59 -26.52
N LYS A 160 2.16 -22.96 -26.73
CA LYS A 160 1.63 -21.90 -25.84
C LYS A 160 0.80 -22.54 -24.73
N ARG A 161 0.84 -21.95 -23.56
CA ARG A 161 0.01 -22.32 -22.42
C ARG A 161 -0.92 -21.15 -22.12
N ILE A 162 -2.21 -21.39 -22.25
CA ILE A 162 -3.27 -20.40 -22.00
C ILE A 162 -4.15 -20.84 -20.83
N LEU A 163 -4.88 -19.90 -20.25
CA LEU A 163 -5.93 -20.23 -19.28
C LEU A 163 -6.95 -21.16 -19.95
N ASN A 164 -7.26 -22.27 -19.28
CA ASN A 164 -8.32 -23.16 -19.74
C ASN A 164 -9.72 -22.49 -19.60
N GLU A 165 -10.73 -23.13 -20.14
CA GLU A 165 -12.10 -22.61 -20.10
C GLU A 165 -12.58 -22.29 -18.69
N LYS A 166 -12.31 -23.16 -17.71
CA LYS A 166 -12.72 -22.98 -16.30
C LYS A 166 -12.01 -21.80 -15.62
N GLN A 167 -10.71 -21.65 -15.87
CA GLN A 167 -9.93 -20.51 -15.33
C GLN A 167 -10.43 -19.20 -15.95
N THR A 168 -10.73 -19.21 -17.24
CA THR A 168 -11.30 -18.06 -17.96
C THR A 168 -12.69 -17.74 -17.41
N GLU A 169 -13.52 -18.75 -17.15
CA GLU A 169 -14.84 -18.59 -16.56
C GLU A 169 -14.75 -18.02 -15.11
N LEU A 170 -13.83 -18.53 -14.29
CA LEU A 170 -13.59 -17.97 -12.96
C LEU A 170 -13.20 -16.49 -13.03
N LEU A 171 -12.30 -16.13 -13.94
CA LEU A 171 -11.92 -14.74 -14.17
C LEU A 171 -13.12 -13.88 -14.58
N ARG A 172 -13.92 -14.35 -15.52
CA ARG A 172 -15.13 -13.67 -16.00
C ARG A 172 -16.13 -13.44 -14.87
N HIS A 173 -16.49 -14.47 -14.12
CA HIS A 173 -17.42 -14.35 -12.98
C HIS A 173 -16.89 -13.44 -11.87
N THR A 174 -15.58 -13.48 -11.60
CA THR A 174 -14.97 -12.55 -10.66
C THR A 174 -15.16 -11.10 -11.10
N LEU A 175 -14.90 -10.81 -12.36
CA LEU A 175 -15.06 -9.46 -12.92
C LEU A 175 -16.52 -9.00 -12.98
N GLU A 176 -17.43 -9.90 -13.31
CA GLU A 176 -18.87 -9.61 -13.23
C GLU A 176 -19.30 -9.24 -11.81
N SER A 177 -18.73 -9.90 -10.80
CA SER A 177 -19.05 -9.64 -9.40
C SER A 177 -18.47 -8.31 -8.90
N ILE A 178 -17.18 -8.05 -9.12
CA ILE A 178 -16.49 -6.86 -8.62
C ILE A 178 -16.66 -5.61 -9.51
N GLY A 179 -17.37 -5.74 -10.60
CA GLY A 179 -17.60 -4.68 -11.59
C GLY A 179 -16.55 -4.59 -12.69
N ASN A 180 -16.98 -4.24 -13.88
CA ASN A 180 -16.15 -4.03 -15.06
C ASN A 180 -15.46 -2.66 -15.05
N SER A 181 -14.74 -2.31 -16.14
CA SER A 181 -14.02 -1.04 -16.26
C SER A 181 -14.93 0.19 -16.08
N ASP A 182 -16.14 0.17 -16.65
CA ASP A 182 -17.02 1.33 -16.67
C ASP A 182 -17.73 1.49 -15.32
N THR A 183 -18.24 0.41 -14.74
CA THR A 183 -18.81 0.42 -13.39
C THR A 183 -17.79 0.85 -12.34
N THR A 184 -16.52 0.45 -12.48
CA THR A 184 -15.46 0.88 -11.56
C THR A 184 -15.13 2.37 -11.71
N LYS A 185 -15.14 2.92 -12.93
CA LYS A 185 -14.97 4.37 -13.15
C LYS A 185 -16.14 5.18 -12.58
N GLU A 186 -17.36 4.67 -12.67
CA GLU A 186 -18.55 5.29 -12.08
C GLU A 186 -18.49 5.23 -10.54
N ALA A 187 -18.09 4.09 -9.97
CA ALA A 187 -17.88 3.94 -8.53
C ALA A 187 -16.81 4.91 -7.99
N LEU A 188 -15.72 5.14 -8.74
CA LEU A 188 -14.72 6.14 -8.40
C LEU A 188 -15.31 7.56 -8.35
N LYS A 189 -16.17 7.91 -9.29
CA LYS A 189 -16.81 9.24 -9.34
C LYS A 189 -17.82 9.43 -8.20
N SER A 190 -18.53 8.37 -7.84
CA SER A 190 -19.56 8.39 -6.79
C SER A 190 -19.02 8.05 -5.40
N GLN A 191 -17.71 7.87 -5.23
CA GLN A 191 -17.06 7.47 -3.98
C GLN A 191 -17.64 6.17 -3.37
N GLN A 192 -18.05 5.25 -4.24
CA GLN A 192 -18.49 3.92 -3.83
C GLN A 192 -17.29 2.99 -3.58
N ASP A 193 -17.54 1.92 -2.85
CA ASP A 193 -16.53 0.92 -2.55
C ASP A 193 -16.03 0.23 -3.81
N ILE A 194 -14.71 0.10 -3.91
CA ILE A 194 -14.03 -0.50 -5.05
C ILE A 194 -13.20 -1.68 -4.56
N THR A 195 -13.41 -2.83 -5.19
CA THR A 195 -12.59 -4.02 -4.98
C THR A 195 -11.49 -4.09 -6.04
N GLY A 196 -10.23 -4.19 -5.59
CA GLY A 196 -9.09 -4.43 -6.47
C GLY A 196 -9.03 -5.88 -6.94
N LEU A 197 -8.33 -6.13 -8.05
CA LEU A 197 -8.09 -7.46 -8.59
C LEU A 197 -6.61 -7.67 -8.89
N ILE A 198 -6.05 -8.76 -8.39
CA ILE A 198 -4.75 -9.27 -8.84
C ILE A 198 -4.96 -10.65 -9.41
N THR A 199 -4.39 -10.90 -10.58
CA THR A 199 -4.37 -12.23 -11.17
C THR A 199 -2.93 -12.72 -11.25
N LEU A 200 -2.61 -13.73 -10.46
CA LEU A 200 -1.36 -14.46 -10.54
C LEU A 200 -1.51 -15.54 -11.60
N CYS A 201 -0.81 -15.40 -12.69
CA CYS A 201 -0.84 -16.36 -13.78
C CYS A 201 0.55 -16.49 -14.42
N PRO A 202 0.89 -17.67 -14.94
CA PRO A 202 2.16 -17.89 -15.60
C PRO A 202 2.35 -16.99 -16.82
N PRO A 203 3.60 -16.66 -17.18
CA PRO A 203 3.90 -15.84 -18.34
C PRO A 203 3.30 -16.43 -19.63
N GLY A 204 2.65 -15.59 -20.46
CA GLY A 204 2.06 -15.99 -21.73
C GLY A 204 0.69 -16.67 -21.65
N SER A 205 0.13 -16.85 -20.44
CA SER A 205 -1.17 -17.52 -20.26
C SER A 205 -2.37 -16.65 -20.65
N LEU A 206 -2.19 -15.34 -20.79
CA LEU A 206 -3.21 -14.38 -21.24
C LEU A 206 -2.89 -13.96 -22.69
N ASP A 207 -3.15 -14.80 -23.64
CA ASP A 207 -2.72 -14.57 -25.03
C ASP A 207 -3.82 -13.95 -25.91
N THR A 208 -5.09 -14.19 -25.60
CA THR A 208 -6.21 -13.64 -26.38
C THR A 208 -6.60 -12.23 -25.93
N ILE A 209 -7.17 -11.45 -26.86
CA ILE A 209 -7.69 -10.10 -26.56
C ILE A 209 -8.79 -10.20 -25.51
N GLU A 210 -9.65 -11.21 -25.58
CA GLU A 210 -10.74 -11.45 -24.64
C GLU A 210 -10.24 -11.70 -23.22
N GLN A 211 -9.10 -12.39 -23.08
CA GLN A 211 -8.46 -12.61 -21.78
C GLN A 211 -7.74 -11.37 -21.25
N ARG A 212 -7.31 -10.43 -22.11
CA ARG A 212 -6.61 -9.19 -21.74
C ARG A 212 -7.53 -8.02 -21.44
N ASP A 213 -8.66 -7.93 -22.12
CA ASP A 213 -9.61 -6.83 -21.95
C ASP A 213 -10.08 -6.60 -20.52
N PRO A 214 -10.33 -7.64 -19.71
CA PRO A 214 -10.66 -7.49 -18.30
C PRO A 214 -9.64 -6.70 -17.48
N PHE A 215 -8.37 -6.75 -17.87
CA PHE A 215 -7.27 -6.07 -17.15
C PHE A 215 -7.11 -4.58 -17.49
N LYS A 216 -7.93 -4.05 -18.40
CA LYS A 216 -8.05 -2.60 -18.64
C LYS A 216 -8.86 -1.88 -17.54
N ARG A 217 -9.44 -2.64 -16.61
CA ARG A 217 -10.16 -2.12 -15.45
C ARG A 217 -9.19 -1.42 -14.49
N PRO A 218 -9.55 -0.25 -13.92
CA PRO A 218 -8.78 0.38 -12.83
C PRO A 218 -8.60 -0.59 -11.65
N PHE A 219 -7.49 -0.45 -10.93
CA PHE A 219 -7.12 -1.31 -9.79
C PHE A 219 -7.07 -2.81 -10.12
N THR A 220 -6.60 -3.13 -11.31
CA THR A 220 -6.40 -4.51 -11.75
C THR A 220 -4.96 -4.71 -12.21
N VAL A 221 -4.31 -5.78 -11.73
CA VAL A 221 -2.91 -6.09 -12.03
C VAL A 221 -2.78 -7.56 -12.39
N VAL A 222 -1.97 -7.85 -13.40
CA VAL A 222 -1.53 -9.20 -13.75
C VAL A 222 -0.11 -9.39 -13.25
N VAL A 223 0.11 -10.45 -12.48
CA VAL A 223 1.40 -10.81 -11.92
C VAL A 223 1.85 -12.15 -12.47
N ASN A 224 3.04 -12.19 -13.02
CA ASN A 224 3.61 -13.40 -13.63
C ASN A 224 4.63 -14.11 -12.72
N GLN A 225 5.04 -13.46 -11.65
CA GLN A 225 6.06 -13.96 -10.74
C GLN A 225 5.66 -13.65 -9.29
N ILE A 226 5.69 -14.66 -8.45
CA ILE A 226 5.35 -14.55 -7.03
C ILE A 226 6.21 -13.48 -6.33
N GLY A 227 7.50 -13.39 -6.64
CA GLY A 227 8.40 -12.42 -6.01
C GLY A 227 8.03 -10.95 -6.26
N ARG A 228 7.36 -10.64 -7.38
CA ARG A 228 6.85 -9.29 -7.69
C ARG A 228 5.50 -9.01 -7.04
N MET A 229 4.74 -10.05 -6.78
CA MET A 229 3.36 -9.96 -6.34
C MET A 229 3.18 -9.13 -5.07
N MET A 230 4.09 -9.26 -4.10
CA MET A 230 4.02 -8.48 -2.85
C MET A 230 4.09 -6.97 -3.08
N THR A 231 4.94 -6.52 -4.01
CA THR A 231 5.02 -5.10 -4.38
C THR A 231 3.73 -4.62 -5.03
N ASP A 232 3.14 -5.43 -5.91
CA ASP A 232 1.91 -5.09 -6.62
C ASP A 232 0.70 -5.11 -5.67
N ILE A 233 0.61 -6.08 -4.74
CA ILE A 233 -0.40 -6.09 -3.67
C ILE A 233 -0.30 -4.82 -2.82
N PHE A 234 0.89 -4.49 -2.35
CA PHE A 234 1.12 -3.32 -1.52
C PHE A 234 0.75 -2.02 -2.23
N SER A 235 1.21 -1.86 -3.48
CA SER A 235 0.88 -0.68 -4.30
C SER A 235 -0.62 -0.54 -4.52
N LEU A 236 -1.31 -1.65 -4.79
CA LEU A 236 -2.73 -1.65 -5.03
C LEU A 236 -3.52 -1.32 -3.75
N LEU A 237 -3.18 -1.95 -2.62
CA LEU A 237 -3.85 -1.69 -1.34
C LEU A 237 -3.71 -0.24 -0.87
N ILE A 238 -2.55 0.41 -1.13
CA ILE A 238 -2.36 1.83 -0.79
C ILE A 238 -3.19 2.74 -1.70
N THR A 239 -3.33 2.37 -2.98
CA THR A 239 -4.04 3.20 -3.98
C THR A 239 -5.55 3.03 -3.94
N LEU A 240 -6.05 1.89 -3.45
CA LEU A 240 -7.47 1.68 -3.26
C LEU A 240 -8.05 2.68 -2.25
N PRO A 241 -9.19 3.32 -2.57
CA PRO A 241 -9.86 4.21 -1.64
C PRO A 241 -10.25 3.45 -0.35
N PRO A 242 -10.34 4.17 0.79
CA PRO A 242 -10.90 3.60 2.00
C PRO A 242 -12.37 3.23 1.76
N ARG A 243 -12.84 2.18 2.40
CA ARG A 243 -14.26 1.83 2.38
C ARG A 243 -15.09 2.74 3.27
N ASN A 244 -16.38 2.86 2.95
CA ASN A 244 -17.29 3.72 3.69
C ASN A 244 -17.59 3.20 5.11
N ASP A 245 -17.30 1.94 5.38
CA ASP A 245 -17.51 1.26 6.69
C ASP A 245 -16.27 1.38 7.61
N GLU A 246 -15.18 1.96 7.14
CA GLU A 246 -13.93 2.24 7.90
C GLU A 246 -13.92 3.70 8.39
#